data_5777b47ef7dd0679ebe4a117b8ec0e39
#
_entry.id   5777b47ef7dd0679ebe4a117b8ec0e39
#
_cell.length_a   1.000
_cell.length_b   1.000
_cell.length_c   1.000
_cell.angle_alpha   90.00
_cell.angle_beta   90.00
_cell.angle_gamma   90.00
#
_symmetry.space_group_name_H-M   'P 1'
#
loop_
_entity.id
_entity.type
_entity.pdbx_description
1 polymer ?
#
loop_
_entity_poly.entity_id
_entity_poly.type
_entity_poly.pdbx_seq_one_letter_code
_entity_poly.pdbx_strand_id
1 'polypeptide(L)'
;MTEMDKNDFFFSSQRDKPLIAPRHVFLFSGHMIDAPERKTPRFPAQKEGAAAAAIGGILDKLEAGSADIGLCGGACGGDLLFAEACLARGAHMEIRIPFAEPTFLEKSVTFAGESWRERFAAVKNNPRTTLLVMPQELGPTSEKTDPYERNNLWLLHTALSMGPDKVCFICLWDGESGDGPGGTKHMYDEVLKHAGKVYVIDVKTL
;
A
#
# COMPACT_ATOMS: atom_id res chain seq x y z
N MET A 1 33.53 10.55 20.47
CA MET A 1 32.87 10.84 19.19
C MET A 1 31.88 9.71 18.99
N THR A 2 30.65 9.94 19.44
CA THR A 2 29.55 8.97 19.46
C THR A 2 28.99 8.83 18.03
N GLU A 3 28.88 7.61 17.55
CA GLU A 3 28.18 7.27 16.29
C GLU A 3 26.75 7.82 16.37
N MET A 4 26.49 8.86 15.61
CA MET A 4 25.13 9.34 15.36
C MET A 4 24.41 8.30 14.51
N ASP A 5 23.34 7.80 15.06
CA ASP A 5 22.48 6.78 14.46
C ASP A 5 21.97 7.27 13.09
N LYS A 6 22.27 6.52 12.04
CA LYS A 6 21.90 6.86 10.65
C LYS A 6 20.38 6.89 10.41
N ASN A 7 19.59 6.52 11.42
CA ASN A 7 18.13 6.53 11.36
C ASN A 7 17.50 7.92 11.56
N ASP A 8 18.20 8.89 12.14
CA ASP A 8 17.62 10.21 12.41
C ASP A 8 17.57 11.14 11.19
N PHE A 9 18.25 10.80 10.08
CA PHE A 9 18.32 11.65 8.89
C PHE A 9 17.10 11.54 7.96
N PHE A 10 16.21 10.58 8.19
CA PHE A 10 15.10 10.27 7.27
C PHE A 10 13.87 11.19 7.39
N PHE A 11 13.82 12.08 8.39
CA PHE A 11 12.56 12.76 8.74
C PHE A 11 12.52 14.27 8.51
N SER A 12 13.54 14.88 7.92
CA SER A 12 13.68 16.34 7.85
C SER A 12 13.63 16.92 6.44
N SER A 13 12.58 16.68 5.66
CA SER A 13 12.33 17.58 4.51
C SER A 13 10.89 17.40 3.97
N GLN A 14 10.16 18.50 3.97
CA GLN A 14 8.82 18.73 3.43
C GLN A 14 7.62 18.27 4.28
N ARG A 15 7.45 18.89 5.46
CA ARG A 15 6.12 19.01 6.09
C ARG A 15 5.92 20.39 6.70
N ASP A 16 5.47 21.34 5.91
CA ASP A 16 4.89 22.59 6.40
C ASP A 16 3.35 22.49 6.41
N LYS A 17 2.82 21.64 7.29
CA LYS A 17 1.50 21.75 7.91
C LYS A 17 1.53 20.96 9.20
N PRO A 18 0.98 21.46 10.33
CA PRO A 18 0.74 20.63 11.49
C PRO A 18 -0.32 19.59 11.08
N LEU A 19 0.11 18.43 10.65
CA LEU A 19 -0.78 17.29 10.50
C LEU A 19 -1.29 16.95 11.90
N ILE A 20 -2.57 17.20 12.14
CA ILE A 20 -3.27 16.56 13.26
C ILE A 20 -2.96 15.08 13.12
N ALA A 21 -2.35 14.49 14.17
CA ALA A 21 -1.96 13.09 14.13
C ALA A 21 -3.18 12.24 13.75
N PRO A 22 -3.09 11.34 12.76
CA PRO A 22 -4.24 10.57 12.32
C PRO A 22 -4.83 9.74 13.45
N ARG A 23 -6.13 9.50 13.41
CA ARG A 23 -6.83 8.63 14.36
C ARG A 23 -6.44 7.16 14.09
N HIS A 24 -6.53 6.74 12.82
CA HIS A 24 -6.04 5.45 12.35
C HIS A 24 -5.08 5.63 11.17
N VAL A 25 -4.14 4.72 11.06
CA VAL A 25 -3.23 4.55 9.94
C VAL A 25 -3.57 3.21 9.29
N PHE A 26 -4.32 3.25 8.20
CA PHE A 26 -4.65 2.05 7.43
C PHE A 26 -3.50 1.72 6.50
N LEU A 27 -2.75 0.69 6.82
CA LEU A 27 -1.69 0.16 5.96
C LEU A 27 -2.27 -0.99 5.15
N PHE A 28 -2.06 -0.99 3.84
CA PHE A 28 -2.60 -2.00 2.96
C PHE A 28 -1.52 -2.68 2.10
N SER A 29 -1.69 -3.97 1.88
CA SER A 29 -0.99 -4.74 0.86
C SER A 29 -1.93 -5.81 0.29
N GLY A 30 -1.97 -5.97 -1.03
CA GLY A 30 -2.87 -6.94 -1.62
C GLY A 30 -2.40 -7.47 -2.97
N HIS A 31 -3.02 -8.57 -3.38
CA HIS A 31 -2.78 -9.11 -4.72
C HIS A 31 -3.16 -8.09 -5.80
N MET A 32 -2.32 -8.01 -6.82
CA MET A 32 -2.70 -7.39 -8.09
C MET A 32 -3.75 -8.27 -8.79
N ILE A 33 -4.58 -7.64 -9.61
CA ILE A 33 -5.43 -8.38 -10.57
C ILE A 33 -4.54 -9.26 -11.44
N ASP A 34 -5.00 -10.48 -11.69
CA ASP A 34 -4.28 -11.42 -12.54
C ASP A 34 -4.16 -10.88 -13.97
N ALA A 35 -2.98 -11.07 -14.57
CA ALA A 35 -2.82 -10.86 -16.00
C ALA A 35 -3.68 -11.86 -16.79
N PRO A 36 -4.17 -11.50 -17.98
CA PRO A 36 -5.07 -12.37 -18.76
C PRO A 36 -4.52 -13.78 -19.01
N GLU A 37 -3.19 -13.92 -19.14
CA GLU A 37 -2.53 -15.20 -19.43
C GLU A 37 -2.08 -15.97 -18.19
N ARG A 38 -2.45 -15.50 -16.99
CA ARG A 38 -2.00 -16.15 -15.73
C ARG A 38 -2.60 -17.56 -15.63
N LYS A 39 -1.72 -18.58 -15.63
CA LYS A 39 -2.12 -20.00 -15.60
C LYS A 39 -2.77 -20.41 -14.29
N THR A 40 -2.25 -19.91 -13.16
CA THR A 40 -2.78 -20.20 -11.82
C THR A 40 -3.37 -18.91 -11.25
N PRO A 41 -4.70 -18.76 -11.28
CA PRO A 41 -5.35 -17.54 -10.78
C PRO A 41 -5.10 -17.35 -9.29
N ARG A 42 -4.81 -16.10 -8.90
CA ARG A 42 -4.69 -15.67 -7.51
C ARG A 42 -5.73 -14.62 -7.17
N PHE A 43 -5.90 -13.62 -8.03
CA PHE A 43 -6.94 -12.60 -7.91
C PHE A 43 -7.55 -12.30 -9.28
N PRO A 44 -8.43 -13.17 -9.77
CA PRO A 44 -9.09 -12.98 -11.05
C PRO A 44 -10.09 -11.81 -11.00
N ALA A 45 -10.29 -11.14 -12.15
CA ALA A 45 -11.12 -9.94 -12.27
C ALA A 45 -12.57 -10.13 -11.76
N GLN A 46 -13.11 -11.36 -11.84
CA GLN A 46 -14.46 -11.68 -11.36
C GLN A 46 -14.63 -11.49 -9.85
N LYS A 47 -13.52 -11.54 -9.09
CA LYS A 47 -13.51 -11.33 -7.63
C LYS A 47 -13.35 -9.86 -7.22
N GLU A 48 -13.15 -8.95 -8.18
CA GLU A 48 -12.90 -7.52 -7.91
C GLU A 48 -14.00 -6.90 -7.05
N GLY A 49 -15.28 -7.09 -7.45
CA GLY A 49 -16.40 -6.51 -6.71
C GLY A 49 -16.53 -7.04 -5.27
N ALA A 50 -16.28 -8.34 -5.08
CA ALA A 50 -16.30 -8.96 -3.75
C ALA A 50 -15.14 -8.45 -2.87
N ALA A 51 -13.95 -8.29 -3.46
CA ALA A 51 -12.78 -7.73 -2.77
C ALA A 51 -13.02 -6.27 -2.35
N ALA A 52 -13.56 -5.44 -3.26
CA ALA A 52 -13.92 -4.06 -2.97
C ALA A 52 -14.94 -3.97 -1.81
N ALA A 53 -15.97 -4.83 -1.81
CA ALA A 53 -16.95 -4.88 -0.75
C ALA A 53 -16.34 -5.32 0.59
N ALA A 54 -15.45 -6.31 0.58
CA ALA A 54 -14.77 -6.80 1.79
C ALA A 54 -13.84 -5.72 2.38
N ILE A 55 -13.04 -5.03 1.55
CA ILE A 55 -12.21 -3.91 1.97
C ILE A 55 -13.09 -2.80 2.57
N GLY A 56 -14.15 -2.41 1.86
CA GLY A 56 -15.11 -1.42 2.32
C GLY A 56 -15.72 -1.78 3.68
N GLY A 57 -16.15 -3.03 3.84
CA GLY A 57 -16.72 -3.51 5.10
C GLY A 57 -15.75 -3.46 6.30
N ILE A 58 -14.45 -3.67 6.09
CA ILE A 58 -13.44 -3.48 7.14
C ILE A 58 -13.31 -2.00 7.49
N LEU A 59 -13.21 -1.13 6.48
CA LEU A 59 -13.10 0.32 6.70
C LEU A 59 -14.34 0.88 7.40
N ASP A 60 -15.53 0.37 7.09
CA ASP A 60 -16.78 0.75 7.78
C ASP A 60 -16.78 0.32 9.24
N LYS A 61 -16.36 -0.91 9.55
CA LYS A 61 -16.21 -1.40 10.94
C LYS A 61 -15.20 -0.59 11.74
N LEU A 62 -14.20 -0.02 11.06
CA LEU A 62 -13.19 0.85 11.67
C LEU A 62 -13.61 2.33 11.66
N GLU A 63 -14.81 2.63 11.18
CA GLU A 63 -15.37 3.97 11.07
C GLU A 63 -14.43 4.95 10.31
N ALA A 64 -13.80 4.45 9.23
CA ALA A 64 -12.85 5.22 8.45
C ALA A 64 -13.43 6.56 7.98
N GLY A 65 -12.65 7.63 8.09
CA GLY A 65 -13.10 8.98 7.77
C GLY A 65 -11.97 9.99 7.61
N SER A 66 -12.32 11.27 7.61
CA SER A 66 -11.41 12.37 7.28
C SER A 66 -10.25 12.60 8.27
N ALA A 67 -10.34 11.98 9.46
CA ALA A 67 -9.27 12.01 10.46
C ALA A 67 -8.25 10.86 10.28
N ASP A 68 -8.42 10.01 9.26
CA ASP A 68 -7.62 8.83 9.04
C ASP A 68 -6.76 8.96 7.78
N ILE A 69 -5.72 8.13 7.67
CA ILE A 69 -4.84 8.05 6.51
C ILE A 69 -4.69 6.61 6.05
N GLY A 70 -4.78 6.39 4.73
CA GLY A 70 -4.45 5.13 4.09
C GLY A 70 -3.07 5.18 3.44
N LEU A 71 -2.31 4.10 3.52
CA LEU A 71 -1.01 3.92 2.88
C LEU A 71 -1.01 2.62 2.06
N CYS A 72 -0.62 2.70 0.79
CA CYS A 72 -0.45 1.53 -0.07
C CYS A 72 0.56 1.76 -1.20
N GLY A 73 0.86 0.70 -1.96
CA GLY A 73 1.76 0.75 -3.12
C GLY A 73 1.11 1.30 -4.40
N GLY A 74 -0.22 1.30 -4.50
CA GLY A 74 -0.95 1.83 -5.66
C GLY A 74 -0.97 0.92 -6.88
N ALA A 75 -0.65 -0.37 -6.76
CA ALA A 75 -0.74 -1.34 -7.85
C ALA A 75 -2.21 -1.63 -8.25
N CYS A 76 -2.43 -2.12 -9.47
CA CYS A 76 -3.76 -2.55 -9.91
C CYS A 76 -4.29 -3.70 -9.04
N GLY A 77 -5.58 -3.75 -8.81
CA GLY A 77 -6.20 -4.71 -7.89
C GLY A 77 -6.31 -4.18 -6.48
N GLY A 78 -5.84 -4.94 -5.48
CA GLY A 78 -6.07 -4.65 -4.07
C GLY A 78 -5.73 -3.22 -3.64
N ASP A 79 -4.57 -2.72 -4.02
CA ASP A 79 -4.11 -1.38 -3.58
C ASP A 79 -5.02 -0.26 -4.10
N LEU A 80 -5.41 -0.29 -5.39
CA LEU A 80 -6.31 0.73 -5.93
C LEU A 80 -7.72 0.60 -5.38
N LEU A 81 -8.24 -0.62 -5.19
CA LEU A 81 -9.55 -0.84 -4.53
C LEU A 81 -9.55 -0.26 -3.11
N PHE A 82 -8.48 -0.47 -2.36
CA PHE A 82 -8.33 0.09 -1.03
C PHE A 82 -8.24 1.63 -1.06
N ALA A 83 -7.45 2.19 -1.96
CA ALA A 83 -7.29 3.64 -2.08
C ALA A 83 -8.63 4.32 -2.40
N GLU A 84 -9.39 3.78 -3.34
CA GLU A 84 -10.72 4.27 -3.70
C GLU A 84 -11.69 4.18 -2.51
N ALA A 85 -11.67 3.07 -1.79
CA ALA A 85 -12.52 2.88 -0.62
C ALA A 85 -12.20 3.85 0.53
N CYS A 86 -10.92 4.16 0.76
CA CYS A 86 -10.48 5.17 1.72
C CYS A 86 -10.94 6.58 1.31
N LEU A 87 -10.71 6.95 0.04
CA LEU A 87 -11.10 8.26 -0.49
C LEU A 87 -12.60 8.48 -0.48
N ALA A 88 -13.39 7.44 -0.77
CA ALA A 88 -14.86 7.50 -0.69
C ALA A 88 -15.35 7.81 0.73
N ARG A 89 -14.58 7.48 1.77
CA ARG A 89 -14.86 7.78 3.18
C ARG A 89 -14.23 9.09 3.66
N GLY A 90 -13.58 9.83 2.74
CA GLY A 90 -12.93 11.10 3.03
C GLY A 90 -11.58 10.98 3.73
N ALA A 91 -11.00 9.79 3.86
CA ALA A 91 -9.67 9.62 4.41
C ALA A 91 -8.60 10.22 3.47
N HIS A 92 -7.45 10.56 4.03
CA HIS A 92 -6.28 10.92 3.23
C HIS A 92 -5.61 9.66 2.69
N MET A 93 -4.99 9.77 1.50
CA MET A 93 -4.23 8.69 0.90
C MET A 93 -2.78 9.08 0.68
N GLU A 94 -1.88 8.16 1.02
CA GLU A 94 -0.48 8.25 0.64
C GLU A 94 -0.09 7.01 -0.15
N ILE A 95 0.25 7.22 -1.42
CA ILE A 95 0.72 6.17 -2.32
C ILE A 95 2.24 6.28 -2.41
N ARG A 96 2.93 5.17 -2.18
CA ARG A 96 4.39 5.09 -2.28
C ARG A 96 4.78 4.06 -3.32
N ILE A 97 5.50 4.51 -4.34
CA ILE A 97 5.92 3.66 -5.46
C ILE A 97 7.43 3.49 -5.50
N PRO A 98 7.92 2.27 -5.87
CA PRO A 98 9.35 1.95 -5.83
C PRO A 98 10.18 2.54 -6.96
N PHE A 99 9.52 3.01 -8.03
CA PHE A 99 10.17 3.53 -9.25
C PHE A 99 9.54 4.83 -9.69
N ALA A 100 10.18 5.49 -10.66
CA ALA A 100 9.53 6.57 -11.40
C ALA A 100 8.17 6.12 -11.96
N GLU A 101 7.19 7.00 -11.91
CA GLU A 101 5.79 6.67 -12.23
C GLU A 101 5.60 5.96 -13.59
N PRO A 102 6.24 6.36 -14.72
CA PRO A 102 6.06 5.64 -15.97
C PRO A 102 6.44 4.15 -15.89
N THR A 103 7.55 3.85 -15.23
CA THR A 103 8.00 2.46 -15.01
C THR A 103 7.05 1.71 -14.08
N PHE A 104 6.54 2.37 -13.05
CA PHE A 104 5.57 1.77 -12.13
C PHE A 104 4.26 1.44 -12.85
N LEU A 105 3.74 2.36 -13.65
CA LEU A 105 2.52 2.14 -14.43
C LEU A 105 2.66 0.91 -15.34
N GLU A 106 3.76 0.79 -16.05
CA GLU A 106 4.01 -0.34 -16.95
C GLU A 106 4.04 -1.67 -16.18
N LYS A 107 4.75 -1.72 -15.05
CA LYS A 107 4.99 -2.96 -14.30
C LYS A 107 3.86 -3.38 -13.37
N SER A 108 3.08 -2.43 -12.87
CA SER A 108 2.19 -2.68 -11.74
C SER A 108 0.75 -2.20 -11.94
N VAL A 109 0.43 -1.56 -13.08
CA VAL A 109 -0.91 -1.00 -13.30
C VAL A 109 -1.49 -1.38 -14.66
N THR A 110 -0.80 -1.04 -15.77
CA THR A 110 -1.39 -1.06 -17.10
C THR A 110 -1.50 -2.44 -17.74
N PHE A 111 -0.74 -3.42 -17.26
CA PHE A 111 -0.82 -4.80 -17.77
C PHE A 111 -2.22 -5.43 -17.58
N ALA A 112 -2.98 -4.94 -16.60
CA ALA A 112 -4.33 -5.42 -16.30
C ALA A 112 -5.44 -4.68 -17.11
N GLY A 113 -5.06 -3.70 -17.93
CA GLY A 113 -5.96 -2.96 -18.81
C GLY A 113 -5.98 -1.46 -18.55
N GLU A 114 -6.49 -0.70 -19.55
CA GLU A 114 -6.49 0.78 -19.50
C GLU A 114 -7.39 1.33 -18.37
N SER A 115 -8.46 0.63 -18.01
CA SER A 115 -9.32 1.03 -16.90
C SER A 115 -8.55 1.18 -15.57
N TRP A 116 -7.54 0.34 -15.33
CA TRP A 116 -6.70 0.44 -14.14
C TRP A 116 -5.80 1.68 -14.17
N ARG A 117 -5.33 2.07 -15.36
CA ARG A 117 -4.60 3.32 -15.55
C ARG A 117 -5.46 4.53 -15.24
N GLU A 118 -6.70 4.54 -15.72
CA GLU A 118 -7.67 5.62 -15.44
C GLU A 118 -7.95 5.70 -13.94
N ARG A 119 -8.13 4.58 -13.26
CA ARG A 119 -8.35 4.52 -11.81
C ARG A 119 -7.13 5.04 -11.03
N PHE A 120 -5.93 4.60 -11.41
CA PHE A 120 -4.71 5.15 -10.81
C PHE A 120 -4.63 6.66 -10.96
N ALA A 121 -4.90 7.18 -12.16
CA ALA A 121 -4.91 8.61 -12.42
C ALA A 121 -5.97 9.34 -11.58
N ALA A 122 -7.17 8.79 -11.45
CA ALA A 122 -8.24 9.36 -10.62
C ALA A 122 -7.85 9.41 -9.15
N VAL A 123 -7.30 8.33 -8.60
CA VAL A 123 -6.79 8.27 -7.22
C VAL A 123 -5.66 9.27 -7.02
N LYS A 124 -4.65 9.26 -7.90
CA LYS A 124 -3.50 10.17 -7.82
C LYS A 124 -3.90 11.65 -7.85
N ASN A 125 -4.85 12.00 -8.71
CA ASN A 125 -5.30 13.40 -8.88
C ASN A 125 -6.32 13.85 -7.83
N ASN A 126 -6.72 12.98 -6.92
CA ASN A 126 -7.61 13.35 -5.82
C ASN A 126 -6.89 14.32 -4.87
N PRO A 127 -7.51 15.45 -4.46
CA PRO A 127 -6.87 16.44 -3.59
C PRO A 127 -6.49 15.92 -2.19
N ARG A 128 -6.97 14.73 -1.81
CA ARG A 128 -6.61 14.04 -0.56
C ARG A 128 -5.52 13.00 -0.74
N THR A 129 -4.95 12.86 -1.95
CA THR A 129 -3.90 11.89 -2.25
C THR A 129 -2.54 12.58 -2.38
N THR A 130 -1.53 11.98 -1.76
CA THR A 130 -0.12 12.30 -1.98
C THR A 130 0.55 11.09 -2.62
N LEU A 131 1.17 11.27 -3.79
CA LEU A 131 2.00 10.26 -4.45
C LEU A 131 3.47 10.57 -4.16
N LEU A 132 4.19 9.59 -3.64
CA LEU A 132 5.62 9.67 -3.36
C LEU A 132 6.36 8.58 -4.13
N VAL A 133 7.42 8.97 -4.81
CA VAL A 133 8.36 8.04 -5.43
C VAL A 133 9.50 7.80 -4.45
N MET A 134 9.98 6.56 -4.37
CA MET A 134 11.08 6.21 -3.46
C MET A 134 12.28 7.13 -3.70
N PRO A 135 12.78 7.81 -2.67
CA PRO A 135 13.87 8.77 -2.80
C PRO A 135 15.16 8.08 -3.32
N GLN A 136 15.81 8.73 -4.28
CA GLN A 136 17.11 8.26 -4.79
C GLN A 136 18.21 8.35 -3.74
N GLU A 137 18.07 9.24 -2.76
CA GLU A 137 19.00 9.39 -1.64
C GLU A 137 19.10 8.12 -0.76
N LEU A 138 18.13 7.23 -0.83
CA LEU A 138 18.23 5.90 -0.24
C LEU A 138 19.32 5.03 -0.90
N GLY A 139 19.98 5.57 -1.89
CA GLY A 139 20.98 4.89 -2.70
C GLY A 139 20.33 3.96 -3.74
N PRO A 140 21.11 3.49 -4.71
CA PRO A 140 20.63 2.50 -5.65
C PRO A 140 20.23 1.24 -4.88
N THR A 141 19.13 0.64 -5.31
CA THR A 141 18.77 -0.71 -4.86
C THR A 141 19.96 -1.61 -5.17
N SER A 142 20.54 -2.25 -4.17
CA SER A 142 21.59 -3.23 -4.45
C SER A 142 21.02 -4.30 -5.39
N GLU A 143 21.83 -4.91 -6.23
CA GLU A 143 21.40 -6.00 -7.12
C GLU A 143 20.69 -7.16 -6.40
N LYS A 144 20.84 -7.22 -5.05
CA LYS A 144 20.27 -8.24 -4.18
C LYS A 144 18.97 -7.82 -3.49
N THR A 145 18.55 -6.57 -3.58
CA THR A 145 17.36 -6.05 -2.87
C THR A 145 16.23 -5.82 -3.86
N ASP A 146 15.11 -6.50 -3.66
CA ASP A 146 13.92 -6.30 -4.47
C ASP A 146 13.32 -4.90 -4.19
N PRO A 147 13.01 -4.10 -5.23
CA PRO A 147 12.46 -2.76 -5.05
C PRO A 147 11.10 -2.74 -4.35
N TYR A 148 10.26 -3.76 -4.56
CA TYR A 148 8.95 -3.85 -3.92
C TYR A 148 9.07 -4.21 -2.44
N GLU A 149 10.02 -5.10 -2.09
CA GLU A 149 10.34 -5.41 -0.70
C GLU A 149 10.79 -4.16 0.05
N ARG A 150 11.68 -3.39 -0.57
CA ARG A 150 12.13 -2.10 -0.02
C ARG A 150 10.98 -1.10 0.13
N ASN A 151 10.07 -1.06 -0.85
CA ASN A 151 8.90 -0.19 -0.80
C ASN A 151 7.94 -0.60 0.33
N ASN A 152 7.75 -1.90 0.56
CA ASN A 152 6.95 -2.42 1.66
C ASN A 152 7.52 -1.97 3.02
N LEU A 153 8.83 -2.06 3.21
CA LEU A 153 9.49 -1.56 4.43
C LEU A 153 9.33 -0.05 4.59
N TRP A 154 9.41 0.71 3.50
CA TRP A 154 9.18 2.16 3.53
C TRP A 154 7.75 2.51 3.92
N LEU A 155 6.75 1.80 3.39
CA LEU A 155 5.34 1.94 3.78
C LEU A 155 5.15 1.61 5.27
N LEU A 156 5.67 0.47 5.72
CA LEU A 156 5.56 0.02 7.12
C LEU A 156 6.20 1.02 8.09
N HIS A 157 7.45 1.41 7.85
CA HIS A 157 8.14 2.37 8.73
C HIS A 157 7.43 3.71 8.79
N THR A 158 6.86 4.16 7.67
CA THR A 158 6.04 5.38 7.66
C THR A 158 4.79 5.22 8.50
N ALA A 159 4.07 4.11 8.35
CA ALA A 159 2.87 3.84 9.16
C ALA A 159 3.22 3.83 10.66
N LEU A 160 4.28 3.12 11.05
CA LEU A 160 4.74 3.04 12.45
C LEU A 160 5.16 4.39 13.01
N SER A 161 5.77 5.27 12.19
CA SER A 161 6.18 6.61 12.63
C SER A 161 5.01 7.53 12.98
N MET A 162 3.81 7.22 12.52
CA MET A 162 2.58 7.95 12.85
C MET A 162 1.90 7.46 14.14
N GLY A 163 2.42 6.38 14.74
CA GLY A 163 1.96 5.76 15.98
C GLY A 163 1.65 4.26 15.77
N PRO A 164 2.47 3.36 16.33
CA PRO A 164 2.30 1.91 16.14
C PRO A 164 0.93 1.39 16.61
N ASP A 165 0.37 1.97 17.64
CA ASP A 165 -0.95 1.66 18.21
C ASP A 165 -2.11 2.06 17.29
N LYS A 166 -1.89 2.97 16.34
CA LYS A 166 -2.87 3.44 15.35
C LYS A 166 -2.89 2.62 14.08
N VAL A 167 -1.85 1.79 13.85
CA VAL A 167 -1.74 1.02 12.63
C VAL A 167 -2.77 -0.12 12.61
N CYS A 168 -3.59 -0.10 11.55
CA CYS A 168 -4.50 -1.17 11.18
C CYS A 168 -4.05 -1.71 9.83
N PHE A 169 -3.43 -2.88 9.81
CA PHE A 169 -3.02 -3.52 8.58
C PHE A 169 -4.16 -4.32 7.96
N ILE A 170 -4.48 -4.02 6.72
CA ILE A 170 -5.49 -4.73 5.94
C ILE A 170 -4.77 -5.40 4.78
N CYS A 171 -4.98 -6.69 4.56
CA CYS A 171 -4.39 -7.36 3.42
C CYS A 171 -5.40 -8.22 2.64
N LEU A 172 -5.28 -8.19 1.31
CA LEU A 172 -6.02 -9.04 0.38
C LEU A 172 -5.07 -10.12 -0.12
N TRP A 173 -5.21 -11.37 0.40
CA TRP A 173 -4.20 -12.39 0.23
C TRP A 173 -4.82 -13.79 0.20
N ASP A 174 -4.17 -14.72 -0.48
CA ASP A 174 -4.57 -16.13 -0.60
C ASP A 174 -3.88 -17.07 0.41
N GLY A 175 -3.05 -16.51 1.31
CA GLY A 175 -2.26 -17.28 2.28
C GLY A 175 -0.99 -17.91 1.72
N GLU A 176 -0.74 -17.79 0.40
CA GLU A 176 0.38 -18.43 -0.27
C GLU A 176 1.58 -17.48 -0.46
N SER A 177 2.76 -18.06 -0.67
CA SER A 177 3.93 -17.26 -1.06
C SER A 177 3.70 -16.62 -2.43
N GLY A 178 4.12 -15.36 -2.59
CA GLY A 178 4.06 -14.66 -3.88
C GLY A 178 5.03 -15.20 -4.93
N ASP A 179 4.93 -14.67 -6.15
CA ASP A 179 5.79 -15.04 -7.27
C ASP A 179 7.22 -14.48 -7.14
N GLY A 180 7.49 -13.73 -6.07
CA GLY A 180 8.80 -13.13 -5.81
C GLY A 180 8.86 -12.41 -4.46
N PRO A 181 10.03 -11.84 -4.13
CA PRO A 181 10.21 -11.01 -2.95
C PRO A 181 9.33 -9.76 -3.04
N GLY A 182 8.99 -9.16 -1.90
CA GLY A 182 8.22 -7.91 -1.84
C GLY A 182 6.71 -8.05 -2.01
N GLY A 183 6.17 -9.28 -2.10
CA GLY A 183 4.73 -9.55 -2.17
C GLY A 183 4.00 -9.35 -0.83
N THR A 184 2.68 -9.60 -0.85
CA THR A 184 1.80 -9.46 0.34
C THR A 184 2.27 -10.27 1.54
N LYS A 185 2.82 -11.49 1.30
CA LYS A 185 3.40 -12.32 2.37
C LYS A 185 4.53 -11.60 3.10
N HIS A 186 5.46 -10.99 2.37
CA HIS A 186 6.57 -10.24 2.99
C HIS A 186 6.04 -9.11 3.88
N MET A 187 5.11 -8.30 3.38
CA MET A 187 4.49 -7.23 4.17
C MET A 187 3.78 -7.78 5.40
N TYR A 188 3.03 -8.86 5.27
CA TYR A 188 2.32 -9.52 6.36
C TYR A 188 3.29 -9.98 7.46
N ASP A 189 4.37 -10.67 7.09
CA ASP A 189 5.38 -11.16 8.03
C ASP A 189 6.10 -10.01 8.76
N GLU A 190 6.40 -8.91 8.05
CA GLU A 190 7.01 -7.73 8.65
C GLU A 190 6.06 -6.99 9.60
N VAL A 191 4.79 -6.83 9.22
CA VAL A 191 3.79 -6.18 10.08
C VAL A 191 3.59 -6.94 11.39
N LEU A 192 3.55 -8.27 11.37
CA LEU A 192 3.37 -9.08 12.58
C LEU A 192 4.47 -8.87 13.64
N LYS A 193 5.63 -8.38 13.23
CA LYS A 193 6.72 -8.05 14.17
C LYS A 193 6.50 -6.73 14.91
N HIS A 194 5.63 -5.85 14.40
CA HIS A 194 5.57 -4.45 14.83
C HIS A 194 4.16 -3.92 15.13
N ALA A 195 3.09 -4.51 14.58
CA ALA A 195 1.74 -3.99 14.69
C ALA A 195 0.74 -5.05 15.17
N GLY A 196 -0.24 -4.62 15.98
CA GLY A 196 -1.16 -5.52 16.66
C GLY A 196 -2.50 -5.78 15.96
N LYS A 197 -2.91 -4.94 14.98
CA LYS A 197 -4.23 -5.04 14.35
C LYS A 197 -4.10 -5.45 12.90
N VAL A 198 -4.41 -6.71 12.60
CA VAL A 198 -4.30 -7.30 11.25
C VAL A 198 -5.67 -7.80 10.80
N TYR A 199 -6.08 -7.42 9.60
CA TYR A 199 -7.33 -7.81 8.95
C TYR A 199 -7.00 -8.50 7.62
N VAL A 200 -7.23 -9.80 7.55
CA VAL A 200 -6.97 -10.59 6.35
C VAL A 200 -8.28 -10.81 5.59
N ILE A 201 -8.26 -10.49 4.30
CA ILE A 201 -9.29 -10.84 3.34
C ILE A 201 -8.73 -12.00 2.51
N ASP A 202 -9.25 -13.19 2.72
CA ASP A 202 -8.85 -14.37 1.97
C ASP A 202 -9.49 -14.36 0.59
N VAL A 203 -8.68 -14.14 -0.44
CA VAL A 203 -9.12 -14.12 -1.84
C VAL A 203 -9.79 -15.44 -2.26
N LYS A 204 -9.40 -16.57 -1.64
CA LYS A 204 -9.98 -17.88 -1.98
C LYS A 204 -11.47 -17.97 -1.62
N THR A 205 -11.89 -17.23 -0.61
CA THR A 205 -13.27 -17.26 -0.08
C THR A 205 -14.20 -16.19 -0.64
N LEU A 206 -13.69 -15.29 -1.48
CA LEU A 206 -14.45 -14.27 -2.19
C LEU A 206 -15.24 -14.82 -3.36
#